data_a7966cd37abf2e5b718ddb9779532f86
#
_entry.id   a7966cd37abf2e5b718ddb9779532f86
#
_cell.length_a   1.000
_cell.length_b   1.000
_cell.length_c   1.000
_cell.angle_alpha   90.00
_cell.angle_beta   90.00
_cell.angle_gamma   90.00
#
_symmetry.space_group_name_H-M   'P 1'
#
loop_
_entity.id
_entity.type
_entity.pdbx_description
1 polymer ?
#
loop_
_entity_poly.entity_id
_entity_poly.type
_entity_poly.pdbx_seq_one_letter_code
_entity_poly.pdbx_strand_id
1 'polypeptide(L)'
;MACLTTNINTHSEQYQENYRSMASLVDQLYTVTAQIEDGGGEKAREHQQKKGKLPVRERILALLDPGSSFLEVGQFAGWDVYPDYVPCAGVVAGVGVIDGTECMIVANDVTVKGGSYYPLTVKKHLRAQEIAEKCQLPCVYLVDSGGANLPRQDEVFPDKDHFGRIFYNQARMSAKGIPQIAVVMGLCTAGGAYVPAMCDVSIIVKEQGTIFLAGPPLVKAATGEEVSAEDLGGADVHCRTSGVADYYAENDHHALELARQAVSQINHLKPVQLKQKAAQEPRFTAQELYGIVGTDLKKPFDVKEVIARIVDDSQFDEFKALFGETLVCGFAHIHGMPIGIVANNGILFSESAQKGAHFIELCAQRKIPLLFLQNITGFMVGQKYEAEGIAKHGAKMVTAVACADVPKFTVVIGGSYGAGNYGMCGRAYDPTMMWMWPNARISVMGGEQAAGVMAQVTRDIKTRKGENWSTEEEETFKRPIAEQYQTQSHAYYASARLWDDGIIDPAKTRDVVGIALSAALNAPIPDSKFGIFRM
;
A
#
# COMPACT_ATOMS: atom_id res chain seq x y z
N MET A 1 18.64 -24.48 8.17
CA MET A 1 17.58 -24.45 7.16
C MET A 1 18.08 -25.19 5.94
N ALA A 2 17.22 -25.95 5.26
CA ALA A 2 17.59 -26.58 3.99
C ALA A 2 17.55 -25.53 2.88
N CYS A 3 18.45 -25.64 1.89
CA CYS A 3 18.36 -24.84 0.69
C CYS A 3 17.32 -25.43 -0.26
N LEU A 4 16.44 -24.60 -0.77
CA LEU A 4 15.52 -25.00 -1.83
C LEU A 4 16.30 -25.28 -3.12
N THR A 5 15.88 -26.31 -3.84
CA THR A 5 16.37 -26.61 -5.19
C THR A 5 15.32 -26.15 -6.20
N THR A 6 15.72 -25.94 -7.45
CA THR A 6 14.80 -25.60 -8.52
C THR A 6 14.62 -26.76 -9.49
N ASN A 7 13.37 -26.94 -9.93
CA ASN A 7 13.01 -27.86 -11.02
C ASN A 7 12.64 -27.10 -12.31
N ILE A 8 12.86 -25.79 -12.32
CA ILE A 8 12.50 -24.93 -13.45
C ILE A 8 13.47 -25.14 -14.61
N ASN A 9 12.90 -25.49 -15.77
CA ASN A 9 13.63 -25.49 -17.03
C ASN A 9 13.39 -24.18 -17.76
N THR A 10 14.34 -23.26 -17.68
CA THR A 10 14.27 -21.93 -18.31
C THR A 10 14.24 -21.97 -19.84
N HIS A 11 14.57 -23.11 -20.45
CA HIS A 11 14.53 -23.32 -21.90
C HIS A 11 13.21 -23.95 -22.39
N SER A 12 12.29 -24.31 -21.49
CA SER A 12 10.99 -24.87 -21.88
C SER A 12 10.14 -23.80 -22.58
N GLU A 13 9.34 -24.22 -23.56
CA GLU A 13 8.43 -23.32 -24.28
C GLU A 13 7.46 -22.62 -23.35
N GLN A 14 6.90 -23.35 -22.39
CA GLN A 14 5.99 -22.79 -21.37
C GLN A 14 6.65 -21.70 -20.53
N TYR A 15 7.89 -21.91 -20.07
CA TYR A 15 8.63 -20.90 -19.31
C TYR A 15 8.87 -19.64 -20.15
N GLN A 16 9.29 -19.81 -21.40
CA GLN A 16 9.59 -18.70 -22.30
C GLN A 16 8.32 -17.91 -22.69
N GLU A 17 7.18 -18.57 -22.84
CA GLU A 17 5.88 -17.92 -23.05
C GLU A 17 5.47 -17.10 -21.81
N ASN A 18 5.53 -17.71 -20.62
CA ASN A 18 5.25 -17.05 -19.37
C ASN A 18 6.15 -15.84 -19.15
N TYR A 19 7.45 -16.00 -19.40
CA TYR A 19 8.43 -14.92 -19.25
C TYR A 19 8.10 -13.73 -20.15
N ARG A 20 7.83 -13.96 -21.43
CA ARG A 20 7.48 -12.89 -22.37
C ARG A 20 6.18 -12.18 -21.98
N SER A 21 5.16 -12.91 -21.58
CA SER A 21 3.88 -12.32 -21.18
C SER A 21 4.00 -11.50 -19.88
N MET A 22 4.72 -11.99 -18.88
CA MET A 22 4.96 -11.24 -17.63
C MET A 22 5.85 -10.02 -17.86
N ALA A 23 6.94 -10.17 -18.65
CA ALA A 23 7.81 -9.04 -19.00
C ALA A 23 7.03 -7.91 -19.67
N SER A 24 6.10 -8.23 -20.57
CA SER A 24 5.22 -7.23 -21.20
C SER A 24 4.34 -6.49 -20.18
N LEU A 25 3.83 -7.18 -19.15
CA LEU A 25 3.08 -6.52 -18.07
C LEU A 25 3.99 -5.64 -17.20
N VAL A 26 5.23 -6.05 -16.97
CA VAL A 26 6.22 -5.24 -16.23
C VAL A 26 6.63 -4.00 -17.02
N ASP A 27 6.84 -4.12 -18.34
CA ASP A 27 7.10 -2.97 -19.21
C ASP A 27 5.92 -1.97 -19.21
N GLN A 28 4.69 -2.49 -19.24
CA GLN A 28 3.49 -1.66 -19.07
C GLN A 28 3.47 -0.98 -17.70
N LEU A 29 3.82 -1.71 -16.63
CA LEU A 29 3.92 -1.16 -15.27
C LEU A 29 4.87 0.03 -15.23
N TYR A 30 6.07 -0.09 -15.76
CA TYR A 30 7.05 1.01 -15.80
C TYR A 30 6.57 2.18 -16.67
N THR A 31 5.89 1.90 -17.78
CA THR A 31 5.31 2.94 -18.64
C THR A 31 4.25 3.77 -17.88
N VAL A 32 3.32 3.10 -17.20
CA VAL A 32 2.28 3.79 -16.41
C VAL A 32 2.90 4.52 -15.21
N THR A 33 3.88 3.92 -14.56
CA THR A 33 4.64 4.54 -13.47
C THR A 33 5.27 5.86 -13.93
N ALA A 34 5.96 5.87 -15.06
CA ALA A 34 6.58 7.08 -15.62
C ALA A 34 5.52 8.17 -15.94
N GLN A 35 4.35 7.78 -16.45
CA GLN A 35 3.24 8.72 -16.68
C GLN A 35 2.73 9.34 -15.37
N ILE A 36 2.61 8.53 -14.32
CA ILE A 36 2.18 9.01 -12.99
C ILE A 36 3.22 9.96 -12.40
N GLU A 37 4.50 9.65 -12.56
CA GLU A 37 5.62 10.46 -12.06
C GLU A 37 5.75 11.80 -12.76
N ASP A 38 5.20 11.94 -13.97
CA ASP A 38 5.08 13.21 -14.69
C ASP A 38 4.15 14.23 -13.99
N GLY A 39 3.33 13.77 -13.06
CA GLY A 39 2.43 14.61 -12.26
C GLY A 39 1.41 15.35 -13.12
N GLY A 40 1.31 16.67 -12.95
CA GLY A 40 0.45 17.56 -13.76
C GLY A 40 0.98 17.87 -15.17
N GLY A 41 2.11 17.23 -15.56
CA GLY A 41 2.75 17.37 -16.87
C GLY A 41 3.79 18.49 -16.94
N GLU A 42 4.55 18.48 -18.04
CA GLU A 42 5.72 19.35 -18.23
C GLU A 42 5.42 20.84 -18.02
N LYS A 43 4.34 21.36 -18.62
CA LYS A 43 3.96 22.78 -18.48
C LYS A 43 3.71 23.20 -17.03
N ALA A 44 3.10 22.32 -16.25
CA ALA A 44 2.82 22.61 -14.84
C ALA A 44 4.10 22.59 -14.01
N ARG A 45 5.04 21.66 -14.29
CA ARG A 45 6.35 21.63 -13.65
C ARG A 45 7.20 22.86 -14.00
N GLU A 46 7.28 23.23 -15.29
CA GLU A 46 7.97 24.47 -15.70
C GLU A 46 7.43 25.71 -15.00
N HIS A 47 6.08 25.77 -14.82
CA HIS A 47 5.48 26.90 -14.10
C HIS A 47 5.93 26.97 -12.64
N GLN A 48 6.11 25.83 -11.96
CA GLN A 48 6.64 25.78 -10.60
C GLN A 48 8.13 26.16 -10.56
N GLN A 49 8.92 25.64 -11.48
CA GLN A 49 10.35 25.96 -11.58
C GLN A 49 10.60 27.46 -11.84
N LYS A 50 9.78 28.12 -12.69
CA LYS A 50 9.81 29.57 -12.90
C LYS A 50 9.52 30.38 -11.63
N LYS A 51 8.82 29.79 -10.66
CA LYS A 51 8.57 30.37 -9.32
C LYS A 51 9.69 30.04 -8.31
N GLY A 52 10.77 29.37 -8.73
CA GLY A 52 11.85 28.95 -7.84
C GLY A 52 11.52 27.73 -6.97
N LYS A 53 10.44 27.01 -7.28
CA LYS A 53 10.03 25.81 -6.55
C LYS A 53 10.59 24.55 -7.20
N LEU A 54 11.03 23.60 -6.37
CA LEU A 54 11.37 22.25 -6.81
C LEU A 54 10.11 21.44 -7.11
N PRO A 55 10.10 20.59 -8.16
CA PRO A 55 9.10 19.54 -8.32
C PRO A 55 9.02 18.61 -7.10
N VAL A 56 7.84 18.05 -6.82
CA VAL A 56 7.61 17.27 -5.61
C VAL A 56 8.59 16.09 -5.42
N ARG A 57 8.90 15.37 -6.49
CA ARG A 57 9.85 14.24 -6.45
C ARG A 57 11.29 14.68 -6.22
N GLU A 58 11.68 15.85 -6.74
CA GLU A 58 12.99 16.46 -6.47
C GLU A 58 13.08 16.94 -5.01
N ARG A 59 12.00 17.48 -4.43
CA ARG A 59 11.93 17.79 -2.99
C ARG A 59 12.18 16.55 -2.14
N ILE A 60 11.52 15.42 -2.48
CA ILE A 60 11.71 14.15 -1.77
C ILE A 60 13.16 13.66 -1.92
N LEU A 61 13.70 13.64 -3.13
CA LEU A 61 15.09 13.21 -3.37
C LEU A 61 16.11 14.05 -2.60
N ALA A 62 15.91 15.37 -2.53
CA ALA A 62 16.80 16.28 -1.78
C ALA A 62 16.65 16.11 -0.24
N LEU A 63 15.51 15.62 0.23
CA LEU A 63 15.25 15.34 1.63
C LEU A 63 15.90 14.03 2.10
N LEU A 64 15.92 13.01 1.24
CA LEU A 64 16.43 11.67 1.55
C LEU A 64 17.97 11.62 1.66
N ASP A 65 18.45 10.62 2.37
CA ASP A 65 19.87 10.32 2.39
C ASP A 65 20.35 9.85 1.01
N PRO A 66 21.51 10.30 0.55
CA PRO A 66 22.05 9.89 -0.74
C PRO A 66 22.16 8.37 -0.87
N GLY A 67 21.59 7.82 -1.94
CA GLY A 67 21.60 6.37 -2.20
C GLY A 67 20.63 5.54 -1.38
N SER A 68 19.82 6.15 -0.50
CA SER A 68 18.74 5.44 0.18
C SER A 68 17.56 5.19 -0.74
N SER A 69 16.81 4.12 -0.46
CA SER A 69 15.59 3.78 -1.21
C SER A 69 14.40 4.58 -0.70
N PHE A 70 13.46 4.86 -1.60
CA PHE A 70 12.14 5.39 -1.25
C PHE A 70 11.07 4.35 -1.59
N LEU A 71 10.39 3.82 -0.57
CA LEU A 71 9.28 2.89 -0.75
C LEU A 71 7.98 3.68 -0.87
N GLU A 72 7.58 3.98 -2.11
CA GLU A 72 6.35 4.74 -2.39
C GLU A 72 5.11 3.92 -2.07
N VAL A 73 4.12 4.55 -1.43
CA VAL A 73 2.84 3.96 -1.02
C VAL A 73 1.71 4.54 -1.87
N GLY A 74 0.90 3.67 -2.47
CA GLY A 74 -0.26 4.08 -3.24
C GLY A 74 0.08 4.89 -4.50
N GLN A 75 1.15 4.57 -5.21
CA GLN A 75 1.61 5.30 -6.40
C GLN A 75 0.51 5.42 -7.48
N PHE A 76 -0.31 4.38 -7.63
CA PHE A 76 -1.40 4.32 -8.62
C PHE A 76 -2.70 4.96 -8.16
N ALA A 77 -2.79 5.48 -6.93
CA ALA A 77 -4.01 6.09 -6.41
C ALA A 77 -4.55 7.19 -7.33
N GLY A 78 -5.84 7.12 -7.63
CA GLY A 78 -6.51 8.07 -8.53
C GLY A 78 -6.33 7.83 -10.02
N TRP A 79 -5.48 6.87 -10.43
CA TRP A 79 -5.27 6.53 -11.82
C TRP A 79 -6.57 6.05 -12.47
N ASP A 80 -7.02 6.76 -13.51
CA ASP A 80 -8.26 6.46 -14.27
C ASP A 80 -9.52 6.26 -13.40
N VAL A 81 -9.61 7.01 -12.29
CA VAL A 81 -10.78 6.95 -11.39
C VAL A 81 -11.72 8.13 -11.60
N TYR A 82 -11.16 9.30 -11.83
CA TYR A 82 -11.93 10.54 -11.99
C TYR A 82 -12.01 10.97 -13.46
N PRO A 83 -13.03 11.77 -13.85
CA PRO A 83 -13.01 12.45 -15.14
C PRO A 83 -11.80 13.37 -15.32
N ASP A 84 -11.29 13.91 -14.22
CA ASP A 84 -10.05 14.66 -14.13
C ASP A 84 -8.83 13.73 -14.08
N TYR A 85 -7.71 14.16 -14.65
CA TYR A 85 -6.44 13.50 -14.48
C TYR A 85 -5.84 13.87 -13.10
N VAL A 86 -5.80 12.91 -12.19
CA VAL A 86 -5.33 13.08 -10.80
C VAL A 86 -4.33 11.95 -10.47
N PRO A 87 -3.16 11.95 -11.12
CA PRO A 87 -2.15 10.90 -10.91
C PRO A 87 -1.64 10.94 -9.47
N CYS A 88 -1.31 9.76 -8.93
CA CYS A 88 -0.82 9.60 -7.57
C CYS A 88 -1.75 10.21 -6.50
N ALA A 89 -3.03 10.45 -6.85
CA ALA A 89 -4.01 11.21 -6.08
C ALA A 89 -3.51 12.61 -5.64
N GLY A 90 -2.60 13.23 -6.39
CA GLY A 90 -2.02 14.55 -6.07
C GLY A 90 -1.13 14.59 -4.83
N VAL A 91 -0.74 13.45 -4.28
CA VAL A 91 0.15 13.32 -3.11
C VAL A 91 1.13 12.19 -3.32
N VAL A 92 2.42 12.44 -3.20
CA VAL A 92 3.46 11.41 -3.13
C VAL A 92 3.69 11.05 -1.67
N ALA A 93 3.51 9.79 -1.31
CA ALA A 93 3.73 9.32 0.05
C ALA A 93 4.57 8.04 0.06
N GLY A 94 5.40 7.86 1.07
CA GLY A 94 6.25 6.68 1.18
C GLY A 94 7.22 6.72 2.35
N VAL A 95 7.92 5.59 2.54
CA VAL A 95 8.96 5.45 3.56
C VAL A 95 10.32 5.72 2.93
N GLY A 96 11.11 6.58 3.54
CA GLY A 96 12.47 6.90 3.15
C GLY A 96 13.36 7.18 4.35
N VAL A 97 14.67 7.23 4.13
CA VAL A 97 15.66 7.49 5.19
C VAL A 97 16.11 8.93 5.15
N ILE A 98 16.01 9.63 6.27
CA ILE A 98 16.42 11.01 6.48
C ILE A 98 17.37 11.03 7.69
N ASP A 99 18.60 11.42 7.47
CA ASP A 99 19.65 11.45 8.52
C ASP A 99 19.71 10.14 9.33
N GLY A 100 19.73 9.01 8.62
CA GLY A 100 19.77 7.67 9.20
C GLY A 100 18.47 7.17 9.83
N THR A 101 17.41 7.99 9.85
CA THR A 101 16.10 7.65 10.43
C THR A 101 15.06 7.33 9.35
N GLU A 102 14.41 6.18 9.45
CA GLU A 102 13.28 5.83 8.58
C GLU A 102 12.07 6.71 8.93
N CYS A 103 11.57 7.46 7.96
CA CYS A 103 10.47 8.42 8.10
C CYS A 103 9.36 8.12 7.10
N MET A 104 8.11 8.43 7.46
CA MET A 104 7.01 8.55 6.52
C MET A 104 7.02 9.96 5.94
N ILE A 105 7.11 10.06 4.63
CA ILE A 105 7.07 11.33 3.89
C ILE A 105 5.70 11.44 3.21
N VAL A 106 5.05 12.59 3.33
CA VAL A 106 3.79 12.91 2.63
C VAL A 106 3.96 14.28 1.96
N ALA A 107 4.02 14.29 0.64
CA ALA A 107 4.33 15.48 -0.14
C ALA A 107 3.21 15.82 -1.13
N ASN A 108 2.63 17.01 -1.04
CA ASN A 108 1.64 17.49 -2.00
C ASN A 108 2.28 17.77 -3.36
N ASP A 109 1.65 17.30 -4.43
CA ASP A 109 2.01 17.68 -5.79
C ASP A 109 1.08 18.82 -6.28
N VAL A 110 1.57 20.04 -6.16
CA VAL A 110 0.82 21.23 -6.59
C VAL A 110 0.59 21.27 -8.10
N THR A 111 1.36 20.51 -8.89
CA THR A 111 1.14 20.40 -10.35
C THR A 111 -0.15 19.65 -10.68
N VAL A 112 -0.62 18.81 -9.75
CA VAL A 112 -1.87 18.05 -9.86
C VAL A 112 -3.00 18.84 -9.20
N LYS A 113 -3.84 19.48 -10.01
CA LYS A 113 -5.02 20.23 -9.54
C LYS A 113 -4.74 21.24 -8.41
N GLY A 114 -3.55 21.88 -8.41
CA GLY A 114 -3.17 22.85 -7.39
C GLY A 114 -2.97 22.24 -6.00
N GLY A 115 -2.66 20.95 -5.90
CA GLY A 115 -2.52 20.24 -4.63
C GLY A 115 -3.84 20.08 -3.86
N SER A 116 -5.00 20.17 -4.53
CA SER A 116 -6.29 20.00 -3.86
C SER A 116 -6.58 18.54 -3.51
N TYR A 117 -7.23 18.33 -2.37
CA TYR A 117 -7.56 17.00 -1.84
C TYR A 117 -8.85 16.47 -2.46
N TYR A 118 -8.72 15.46 -3.30
CA TYR A 118 -9.78 14.58 -3.78
C TYR A 118 -10.07 13.48 -2.73
N PRO A 119 -11.16 12.70 -2.85
CA PRO A 119 -11.44 11.60 -1.92
C PRO A 119 -10.29 10.62 -1.77
N LEU A 120 -9.64 10.23 -2.89
CA LEU A 120 -8.48 9.33 -2.85
C LEU A 120 -7.21 10.01 -2.34
N THR A 121 -7.08 11.33 -2.42
CA THR A 121 -5.98 12.07 -1.78
C THR A 121 -6.09 11.93 -0.26
N VAL A 122 -7.29 12.13 0.30
CA VAL A 122 -7.56 11.93 1.72
C VAL A 122 -7.28 10.50 2.13
N LYS A 123 -7.83 9.51 1.41
CA LYS A 123 -7.64 8.09 1.70
C LYS A 123 -6.15 7.70 1.69
N LYS A 124 -5.37 8.24 0.74
CA LYS A 124 -3.92 8.00 0.64
C LYS A 124 -3.16 8.62 1.80
N HIS A 125 -3.46 9.86 2.16
CA HIS A 125 -2.84 10.52 3.31
C HIS A 125 -3.14 9.77 4.61
N LEU A 126 -4.39 9.36 4.83
CA LEU A 126 -4.77 8.54 5.99
C LEU A 126 -4.04 7.19 6.00
N ARG A 127 -3.86 6.56 4.83
CA ARG A 127 -3.09 5.31 4.75
C ARG A 127 -1.62 5.51 5.09
N ALA A 128 -1.01 6.59 4.65
CA ALA A 128 0.37 6.94 5.02
C ALA A 128 0.50 7.13 6.55
N GLN A 129 -0.43 7.85 7.17
CA GLN A 129 -0.47 8.02 8.63
C GLN A 129 -0.70 6.69 9.36
N GLU A 130 -1.56 5.81 8.85
CA GLU A 130 -1.79 4.48 9.42
C GLU A 130 -0.51 3.63 9.42
N ILE A 131 0.24 3.63 8.30
CA ILE A 131 1.53 2.93 8.22
C ILE A 131 2.53 3.56 9.19
N ALA A 132 2.61 4.90 9.24
CA ALA A 132 3.49 5.62 10.15
C ALA A 132 3.18 5.30 11.62
N GLU A 133 1.91 5.26 12.00
CA GLU A 133 1.49 4.93 13.37
C GLU A 133 1.85 3.48 13.72
N LYS A 134 1.54 2.52 12.85
CA LYS A 134 1.87 1.10 13.06
C LYS A 134 3.36 0.83 13.17
N CYS A 135 4.14 1.52 12.35
CA CYS A 135 5.59 1.37 12.30
C CYS A 135 6.32 2.35 13.23
N GLN A 136 5.62 3.26 13.92
CA GLN A 136 6.19 4.35 14.73
C GLN A 136 7.23 5.20 13.99
N LEU A 137 6.92 5.55 12.73
CA LEU A 137 7.79 6.36 11.89
C LEU A 137 7.51 7.86 12.11
N PRO A 138 8.53 8.69 12.33
CA PRO A 138 8.38 10.14 12.23
C PRO A 138 7.76 10.53 10.90
N CYS A 139 6.85 11.51 10.91
CA CYS A 139 6.18 11.99 9.71
C CYS A 139 6.77 13.32 9.25
N VAL A 140 7.09 13.43 7.96
CA VAL A 140 7.53 14.69 7.33
C VAL A 140 6.53 15.05 6.24
N TYR A 141 5.82 16.17 6.42
CA TYR A 141 4.82 16.70 5.50
C TYR A 141 5.41 17.83 4.68
N LEU A 142 5.56 17.65 3.36
CA LEU A 142 5.93 18.72 2.43
C LEU A 142 4.66 19.34 1.88
N VAL A 143 4.24 20.47 2.46
CA VAL A 143 2.91 21.05 2.26
C VAL A 143 2.93 22.09 1.13
N ASP A 144 2.09 21.84 0.11
CA ASP A 144 1.83 22.77 -0.99
C ASP A 144 0.42 22.47 -1.55
N SER A 145 -0.63 22.88 -0.81
CA SER A 145 -2.01 22.43 -1.05
C SER A 145 -3.00 23.58 -1.06
N GLY A 146 -3.88 23.56 -2.05
CA GLY A 146 -5.06 24.43 -2.12
C GLY A 146 -6.22 24.05 -1.18
N GLY A 147 -6.09 23.00 -0.37
CA GLY A 147 -7.14 22.52 0.53
C GLY A 147 -8.08 21.49 -0.11
N ALA A 148 -9.29 21.34 0.43
CA ALA A 148 -10.27 20.35 -0.04
C ALA A 148 -10.82 20.69 -1.43
N ASN A 149 -11.08 19.66 -2.25
CA ASN A 149 -11.76 19.81 -3.53
C ASN A 149 -13.24 20.16 -3.30
N LEU A 150 -13.60 21.43 -3.50
CA LEU A 150 -14.94 21.94 -3.20
C LEU A 150 -16.08 21.28 -3.98
N PRO A 151 -15.95 20.95 -5.28
CA PRO A 151 -16.99 20.22 -6.01
C PRO A 151 -17.31 18.83 -5.46
N ARG A 152 -16.42 18.24 -4.65
CA ARG A 152 -16.56 16.92 -4.03
C ARG A 152 -16.56 16.99 -2.50
N GLN A 153 -17.03 18.10 -1.94
CA GLN A 153 -16.94 18.36 -0.49
C GLN A 153 -17.65 17.27 0.34
N ASP A 154 -18.72 16.69 -0.16
CA ASP A 154 -19.50 15.61 0.46
C ASP A 154 -18.71 14.29 0.59
N GLU A 155 -17.77 14.04 -0.31
CA GLU A 155 -16.87 12.88 -0.29
C GLU A 155 -15.52 13.15 0.42
N VAL A 156 -15.26 14.39 0.83
CA VAL A 156 -13.96 14.82 1.39
C VAL A 156 -14.08 15.31 2.83
N PHE A 157 -15.20 15.92 3.25
CA PHE A 157 -15.28 16.68 4.49
C PHE A 157 -16.07 16.00 5.63
N PRO A 158 -17.33 15.52 5.45
CA PRO A 158 -18.25 15.33 6.59
C PRO A 158 -18.08 14.02 7.36
N ASP A 159 -17.45 13.00 6.79
CA ASP A 159 -17.41 11.64 7.38
C ASP A 159 -16.15 11.41 8.23
N LYS A 160 -16.18 10.29 8.97
CA LYS A 160 -15.15 9.88 9.92
C LYS A 160 -13.75 9.78 9.31
N ASP A 161 -13.64 9.16 8.12
CA ASP A 161 -12.37 8.93 7.43
C ASP A 161 -12.15 9.92 6.29
N HIS A 162 -12.61 11.16 6.49
CA HIS A 162 -12.43 12.29 5.62
C HIS A 162 -11.32 13.24 6.11
N PHE A 163 -11.23 14.41 5.52
CA PHE A 163 -10.13 15.35 5.70
C PHE A 163 -9.81 15.67 7.17
N GLY A 164 -10.85 15.83 8.01
CA GLY A 164 -10.67 16.08 9.45
C GLY A 164 -9.93 14.97 10.20
N ARG A 165 -9.98 13.73 9.69
CA ARG A 165 -9.28 12.60 10.30
C ARG A 165 -7.76 12.72 10.23
N ILE A 166 -7.23 13.42 9.22
CA ILE A 166 -5.80 13.70 9.07
C ILE A 166 -5.28 14.42 10.32
N PHE A 167 -5.98 15.47 10.76
CA PHE A 167 -5.59 16.29 11.93
C PHE A 167 -5.77 15.52 13.23
N TYR A 168 -6.85 14.76 13.36
CA TYR A 168 -7.05 13.87 14.48
C TYR A 168 -5.88 12.89 14.63
N ASN A 169 -5.46 12.27 13.54
CA ASN A 169 -4.35 11.33 13.54
C ASN A 169 -3.02 12.00 13.90
N GLN A 170 -2.73 13.21 13.37
CA GLN A 170 -1.53 13.97 13.74
C GLN A 170 -1.45 14.20 15.26
N ALA A 171 -2.52 14.72 15.86
CA ALA A 171 -2.57 14.94 17.29
C ALA A 171 -2.37 13.64 18.09
N ARG A 172 -2.99 12.55 17.66
CA ARG A 172 -2.87 11.25 18.32
C ARG A 172 -1.49 10.62 18.18
N MET A 173 -0.86 10.77 17.00
CA MET A 173 0.51 10.28 16.77
C MET A 173 1.52 11.09 17.59
N SER A 174 1.45 12.42 17.59
CA SER A 174 2.27 13.26 18.45
C SER A 174 2.12 12.88 19.95
N ALA A 175 0.89 12.68 20.43
CA ALA A 175 0.63 12.21 21.79
C ALA A 175 1.20 10.81 22.10
N LYS A 176 1.49 10.00 21.10
CA LYS A 176 2.17 8.70 21.23
C LYS A 176 3.69 8.81 21.10
N GLY A 177 4.22 10.02 20.96
CA GLY A 177 5.66 10.26 20.78
C GLY A 177 6.16 9.98 19.35
N ILE A 178 5.27 9.93 18.35
CA ILE A 178 5.64 9.83 16.95
C ILE A 178 5.78 11.26 16.39
N PRO A 179 7.01 11.73 16.10
CA PRO A 179 7.26 13.10 15.71
C PRO A 179 6.57 13.49 14.40
N GLN A 180 6.03 14.73 14.38
CA GLN A 180 5.32 15.32 13.26
C GLN A 180 6.05 16.60 12.83
N ILE A 181 6.58 16.64 11.61
CA ILE A 181 7.34 17.76 11.04
C ILE A 181 6.64 18.25 9.79
N ALA A 182 6.32 19.54 9.71
CA ALA A 182 5.77 20.15 8.51
C ALA A 182 6.76 21.12 7.87
N VAL A 183 6.82 21.10 6.54
CA VAL A 183 7.58 22.03 5.72
C VAL A 183 6.61 22.69 4.73
N VAL A 184 6.28 23.95 4.96
CA VAL A 184 5.33 24.72 4.16
C VAL A 184 6.07 25.37 3.00
N MET A 185 5.96 24.75 1.83
CA MET A 185 6.67 25.10 0.60
C MET A 185 5.75 25.76 -0.44
N GLY A 186 4.56 26.09 -0.04
CA GLY A 186 3.56 26.73 -0.89
C GLY A 186 2.27 27.03 -0.12
N LEU A 187 1.14 26.92 -0.81
CA LEU A 187 -0.16 27.20 -0.23
C LEU A 187 -0.50 26.20 0.89
N CYS A 188 -1.04 26.72 1.98
CA CYS A 188 -1.62 25.93 3.06
C CYS A 188 -2.88 26.63 3.56
N THR A 189 -4.03 26.33 2.92
CA THR A 189 -5.24 27.12 3.04
C THR A 189 -6.37 26.33 3.71
N ALA A 190 -7.23 27.04 4.41
CA ALA A 190 -8.43 26.54 5.10
C ALA A 190 -8.09 25.43 6.10
N GLY A 191 -8.79 24.29 6.06
CA GLY A 191 -8.51 23.14 6.92
C GLY A 191 -7.06 22.64 6.82
N GLY A 192 -6.43 22.77 5.64
CA GLY A 192 -5.03 22.42 5.43
C GLY A 192 -4.04 23.16 6.35
N ALA A 193 -4.39 24.38 6.79
CA ALA A 193 -3.58 25.17 7.73
C ALA A 193 -3.32 24.45 9.06
N TYR A 194 -4.16 23.48 9.44
CA TYR A 194 -3.94 22.67 10.62
C TYR A 194 -2.79 21.66 10.48
N VAL A 195 -2.40 21.28 9.26
CA VAL A 195 -1.25 20.36 9.06
C VAL A 195 0.00 20.94 9.72
N PRO A 196 0.52 22.14 9.34
CA PRO A 196 1.67 22.71 10.00
C PRO A 196 1.38 23.18 11.44
N ALA A 197 0.21 23.73 11.71
CA ALA A 197 -0.12 24.26 13.04
C ALA A 197 -0.25 23.18 14.13
N MET A 198 -0.43 21.91 13.76
CA MET A 198 -0.53 20.78 14.70
C MET A 198 0.70 19.85 14.64
N CYS A 199 1.70 20.18 13.86
CA CYS A 199 2.99 19.47 13.89
C CYS A 199 3.82 19.90 15.09
N ASP A 200 4.73 19.03 15.52
CA ASP A 200 5.68 19.31 16.61
C ASP A 200 6.75 20.32 16.18
N VAL A 201 7.06 20.34 14.86
CA VAL A 201 7.97 21.29 14.21
C VAL A 201 7.35 21.79 12.92
N SER A 202 7.36 23.11 12.71
CA SER A 202 6.85 23.76 11.49
C SER A 202 7.91 24.66 10.86
N ILE A 203 8.20 24.43 9.59
CA ILE A 203 9.16 25.16 8.77
C ILE A 203 8.38 25.85 7.65
N ILE A 204 8.66 27.12 7.34
CA ILE A 204 7.97 27.84 6.28
C ILE A 204 8.98 28.53 5.35
N VAL A 205 8.75 28.43 4.03
CA VAL A 205 9.59 29.04 3.00
C VAL A 205 9.12 30.48 2.75
N LYS A 206 10.06 31.41 2.85
CA LYS A 206 9.88 32.83 2.56
C LYS A 206 9.26 33.08 1.19
N GLU A 207 8.30 34.00 1.11
CA GLU A 207 7.66 34.45 -0.14
C GLU A 207 7.01 33.32 -1.00
N GLN A 208 6.96 32.09 -0.47
CA GLN A 208 6.35 30.93 -1.14
C GLN A 208 5.33 30.25 -0.22
N GLY A 209 5.70 29.99 1.03
CA GLY A 209 4.86 29.34 2.02
C GLY A 209 3.85 30.32 2.59
N THR A 210 2.58 29.91 2.66
CA THR A 210 1.53 30.68 3.34
C THR A 210 0.64 29.76 4.17
N ILE A 211 0.29 30.20 5.37
CA ILE A 211 -0.64 29.48 6.27
C ILE A 211 -1.75 30.43 6.66
N PHE A 212 -2.99 30.13 6.28
CA PHE A 212 -4.16 30.90 6.73
C PHE A 212 -5.45 30.09 6.65
N LEU A 213 -6.37 30.32 7.58
CA LEU A 213 -7.70 29.67 7.58
C LEU A 213 -8.60 30.24 6.48
N ALA A 214 -8.45 31.55 6.18
CA ALA A 214 -9.18 32.21 5.11
C ALA A 214 -8.18 32.96 4.23
N GLY A 215 -8.14 32.66 2.95
CA GLY A 215 -7.27 33.36 1.99
C GLY A 215 -7.76 34.79 1.71
N PRO A 216 -6.92 35.64 1.09
CA PRO A 216 -7.22 37.05 0.84
C PRO A 216 -8.59 37.33 0.20
N PRO A 217 -9.07 36.55 -0.79
CA PRO A 217 -10.41 36.76 -1.36
C PRO A 217 -11.55 36.56 -0.34
N LEU A 218 -11.42 35.61 0.57
CA LEU A 218 -12.41 35.34 1.58
C LEU A 218 -12.37 36.39 2.70
N VAL A 219 -11.17 36.84 3.09
CA VAL A 219 -11.00 37.95 4.03
C VAL A 219 -11.66 39.22 3.50
N LYS A 220 -11.40 39.58 2.24
CA LYS A 220 -12.04 40.73 1.57
C LYS A 220 -13.57 40.62 1.55
N ALA A 221 -14.09 39.42 1.24
CA ALA A 221 -15.53 39.19 1.21
C ALA A 221 -16.19 39.27 2.60
N ALA A 222 -15.50 38.83 3.64
CA ALA A 222 -16.01 38.77 5.00
C ALA A 222 -15.87 40.09 5.78
N THR A 223 -14.77 40.82 5.60
CA THR A 223 -14.39 41.98 6.42
C THR A 223 -14.22 43.27 5.60
N GLY A 224 -14.13 43.18 4.28
CA GLY A 224 -13.79 44.30 3.39
C GLY A 224 -12.28 44.64 3.37
N GLU A 225 -11.44 43.92 4.13
CA GLU A 225 -10.01 44.16 4.21
C GLU A 225 -9.31 43.66 2.94
N GLU A 226 -8.43 44.50 2.38
CA GLU A 226 -7.56 44.12 1.28
C GLU A 226 -6.15 43.85 1.83
N VAL A 227 -5.73 42.59 1.77
CA VAL A 227 -4.44 42.12 2.30
C VAL A 227 -3.78 41.19 1.29
N SER A 228 -2.44 41.24 1.18
CA SER A 228 -1.69 40.28 0.39
C SER A 228 -1.62 38.92 1.10
N ALA A 229 -1.36 37.84 0.35
CA ALA A 229 -1.17 36.51 0.96
C ALA A 229 0.04 36.47 1.90
N GLU A 230 1.12 37.20 1.57
CA GLU A 230 2.33 37.28 2.40
C GLU A 230 2.06 38.06 3.71
N ASP A 231 1.36 39.18 3.63
CA ASP A 231 1.01 39.98 4.83
C ASP A 231 -0.04 39.30 5.71
N LEU A 232 -0.89 38.45 5.12
CA LEU A 232 -1.92 37.71 5.84
C LEU A 232 -1.35 36.49 6.57
N GLY A 233 -0.45 35.75 5.96
CA GLY A 233 0.02 34.48 6.52
C GLY A 233 1.29 33.95 5.89
N GLY A 234 2.21 34.83 5.50
CA GLY A 234 3.54 34.46 5.00
C GLY A 234 4.55 34.16 6.12
N ALA A 235 5.77 33.86 5.72
CA ALA A 235 6.83 33.43 6.64
C ALA A 235 7.17 34.50 7.70
N ASP A 236 7.22 35.76 7.33
CA ASP A 236 7.49 36.86 8.28
C ASP A 236 6.41 36.98 9.35
N VAL A 237 5.14 36.85 8.99
CA VAL A 237 4.03 36.86 9.94
C VAL A 237 4.14 35.69 10.91
N HIS A 238 4.37 34.48 10.40
CA HIS A 238 4.30 33.27 11.22
C HIS A 238 5.55 33.00 12.05
N CYS A 239 6.73 33.41 11.59
CA CYS A 239 7.96 33.24 12.37
C CYS A 239 8.22 34.40 13.34
N ARG A 240 7.72 35.64 13.05
CA ARG A 240 8.05 36.83 13.86
C ARG A 240 6.93 37.31 14.75
N THR A 241 5.66 37.09 14.35
CA THR A 241 4.51 37.70 15.03
C THR A 241 3.59 36.67 15.67
N SER A 242 3.10 35.70 14.91
CA SER A 242 2.11 34.74 15.38
C SER A 242 2.71 33.50 16.07
N GLY A 243 3.96 33.16 15.75
CA GLY A 243 4.61 31.94 16.26
C GLY A 243 4.02 30.63 15.77
N VAL A 244 3.32 30.62 14.65
CA VAL A 244 2.76 29.41 14.05
C VAL A 244 3.84 28.55 13.39
N ALA A 245 4.91 29.16 12.88
CA ALA A 245 6.06 28.47 12.33
C ALA A 245 7.31 28.71 13.17
N ASP A 246 8.12 27.66 13.35
CA ASP A 246 9.31 27.67 14.21
C ASP A 246 10.56 28.09 13.45
N TYR A 247 10.66 27.73 12.16
CA TYR A 247 11.83 27.96 11.34
C TYR A 247 11.51 28.70 10.05
N TYR A 248 12.32 29.71 9.75
CA TYR A 248 12.25 30.52 8.55
C TYR A 248 13.24 30.02 7.51
N ALA A 249 12.77 29.58 6.36
CA ALA A 249 13.61 29.09 5.26
C ALA A 249 13.65 30.09 4.11
N GLU A 250 14.82 30.29 3.54
CA GLU A 250 15.03 31.24 2.43
C GLU A 250 14.52 30.70 1.08
N ASN A 251 14.50 29.37 0.90
CA ASN A 251 14.07 28.67 -0.31
C ASN A 251 13.82 27.18 -0.02
N ASP A 252 13.40 26.42 -1.06
CA ASP A 252 13.10 25.00 -0.94
C ASP A 252 14.29 24.18 -0.40
N HIS A 253 15.50 24.41 -0.89
CA HIS A 253 16.69 23.69 -0.43
C HIS A 253 16.97 23.93 1.06
N HIS A 254 16.97 25.20 1.49
CA HIS A 254 17.16 25.53 2.90
C HIS A 254 16.07 24.94 3.79
N ALA A 255 14.82 24.91 3.31
CA ALA A 255 13.72 24.27 4.06
C ALA A 255 13.93 22.77 4.24
N LEU A 256 14.43 22.08 3.21
CA LEU A 256 14.74 20.64 3.28
C LEU A 256 15.95 20.35 4.18
N GLU A 257 16.97 21.24 4.20
CA GLU A 257 18.08 21.15 5.16
C GLU A 257 17.59 21.31 6.60
N LEU A 258 16.73 22.30 6.86
CA LEU A 258 16.10 22.47 8.18
C LEU A 258 15.23 21.26 8.59
N ALA A 259 14.53 20.65 7.65
CA ALA A 259 13.78 19.43 7.90
C ALA A 259 14.70 18.25 8.25
N ARG A 260 15.79 18.06 7.54
CA ARG A 260 16.82 17.07 7.88
C ARG A 260 17.41 17.31 9.27
N GLN A 261 17.71 18.58 9.59
CA GLN A 261 18.16 18.97 10.93
C GLN A 261 17.11 18.66 12.00
N ALA A 262 15.84 18.94 11.75
CA ALA A 262 14.76 18.59 12.68
C ALA A 262 14.67 17.08 12.91
N VAL A 263 14.85 16.25 11.86
CA VAL A 263 14.90 14.79 11.98
C VAL A 263 16.13 14.36 12.78
N SER A 264 17.31 14.94 12.55
CA SER A 264 18.53 14.59 13.29
C SER A 264 18.45 14.85 14.81
N GLN A 265 17.55 15.74 15.22
CA GLN A 265 17.30 16.06 16.63
C GLN A 265 16.32 15.10 17.31
N ILE A 266 15.67 14.22 16.55
CA ILE A 266 14.78 13.21 17.11
C ILE A 266 15.64 12.13 17.78
N ASN A 267 15.46 11.95 19.09
CA ASN A 267 16.11 10.85 19.81
C ASN A 267 15.35 9.54 19.56
N HIS A 268 15.29 9.11 18.30
CA HIS A 268 14.61 7.88 17.88
C HIS A 268 15.61 6.73 17.79
N LEU A 269 15.39 5.71 18.62
CA LEU A 269 16.20 4.49 18.62
C LEU A 269 15.34 3.32 18.15
N LYS A 270 15.74 2.72 17.03
CA LYS A 270 15.09 1.50 16.54
C LYS A 270 15.35 0.35 17.50
N PRO A 271 14.32 -0.30 18.08
CA PRO A 271 14.51 -1.37 19.04
C PRO A 271 15.09 -2.62 18.36
N VAL A 272 16.09 -3.24 19.00
CA VAL A 272 16.61 -4.54 18.56
C VAL A 272 15.72 -5.65 19.12
N GLN A 273 14.84 -6.19 18.29
CA GLN A 273 13.81 -7.16 18.70
C GLN A 273 14.00 -8.55 18.11
N LEU A 274 14.68 -8.63 16.98
CA LEU A 274 14.87 -9.85 16.21
C LEU A 274 16.33 -10.22 16.13
N LYS A 275 16.61 -11.53 16.16
CA LYS A 275 17.94 -12.06 15.93
C LYS A 275 18.24 -12.02 14.42
N GLN A 276 18.91 -10.97 13.99
CA GLN A 276 19.31 -10.78 12.60
C GLN A 276 20.56 -11.59 12.26
N LYS A 277 20.74 -11.88 10.98
CA LYS A 277 21.93 -12.47 10.36
C LYS A 277 22.51 -11.52 9.32
N ALA A 278 23.70 -11.83 8.81
CA ALA A 278 24.20 -11.17 7.61
C ALA A 278 23.27 -11.49 6.42
N ALA A 279 22.86 -10.46 5.69
CA ALA A 279 22.05 -10.63 4.50
C ALA A 279 22.80 -11.43 3.42
N GLN A 280 22.11 -12.31 2.73
CA GLN A 280 22.65 -13.13 1.65
C GLN A 280 21.71 -13.07 0.45
N GLU A 281 22.26 -12.96 -0.75
CA GLU A 281 21.44 -13.00 -1.95
C GLU A 281 20.82 -14.39 -2.16
N PRO A 282 19.63 -14.47 -2.76
CA PRO A 282 19.07 -15.73 -3.22
C PRO A 282 20.00 -16.42 -4.23
N ARG A 283 19.98 -17.74 -4.29
CA ARG A 283 20.80 -18.52 -5.22
C ARG A 283 20.29 -18.42 -6.67
N PHE A 284 19.04 -18.05 -6.86
CA PHE A 284 18.37 -17.95 -8.14
C PHE A 284 18.00 -16.50 -8.42
N THR A 285 18.03 -16.10 -9.69
CA THR A 285 17.75 -14.73 -10.09
C THR A 285 16.26 -14.39 -9.96
N ALA A 286 15.97 -13.19 -9.45
CA ALA A 286 14.59 -12.74 -9.26
C ALA A 286 13.79 -12.63 -10.57
N GLN A 287 14.45 -12.34 -11.71
CA GLN A 287 13.82 -12.27 -13.02
C GLN A 287 13.22 -13.61 -13.49
N GLU A 288 13.70 -14.75 -12.96
CA GLU A 288 13.11 -16.04 -13.26
C GLU A 288 11.65 -16.15 -12.81
N LEU A 289 11.20 -15.30 -11.86
CA LEU A 289 9.80 -15.21 -11.43
C LEU A 289 8.83 -14.95 -12.59
N TYR A 290 9.27 -14.25 -13.63
CA TYR A 290 8.44 -13.97 -14.80
C TYR A 290 8.04 -15.26 -15.55
N GLY A 291 8.99 -16.17 -15.72
CA GLY A 291 8.74 -17.46 -16.40
C GLY A 291 8.06 -18.50 -15.51
N ILE A 292 8.19 -18.38 -14.18
CA ILE A 292 7.60 -19.31 -13.21
C ILE A 292 6.10 -19.08 -13.07
N VAL A 293 5.69 -17.83 -12.80
CA VAL A 293 4.29 -17.53 -12.48
C VAL A 293 3.48 -17.28 -13.75
N GLY A 294 4.01 -16.49 -14.70
CA GLY A 294 3.29 -16.13 -15.92
C GLY A 294 2.04 -15.29 -15.65
N THR A 295 1.17 -15.21 -16.65
CA THR A 295 -0.05 -14.36 -16.60
C THR A 295 -1.35 -15.15 -16.61
N ASP A 296 -1.32 -16.46 -16.91
CA ASP A 296 -2.47 -17.35 -16.89
C ASP A 296 -2.68 -17.94 -15.48
N LEU A 297 -3.60 -17.37 -14.72
CA LEU A 297 -3.90 -17.78 -13.36
C LEU A 297 -4.52 -19.19 -13.24
N LYS A 298 -4.89 -19.82 -14.34
CA LYS A 298 -5.40 -21.21 -14.37
C LYS A 298 -4.24 -22.23 -14.39
N LYS A 299 -3.02 -21.79 -14.73
CA LYS A 299 -1.83 -22.65 -14.74
C LYS A 299 -1.21 -22.71 -13.35
N PRO A 300 -1.10 -23.90 -12.74
CA PRO A 300 -0.47 -24.03 -11.42
C PRO A 300 1.06 -23.89 -11.54
N PHE A 301 1.68 -23.42 -10.47
CA PHE A 301 3.14 -23.41 -10.27
C PHE A 301 3.44 -23.78 -8.81
N ASP A 302 4.63 -24.30 -8.54
CA ASP A 302 5.08 -24.53 -7.17
C ASP A 302 5.54 -23.22 -6.53
N VAL A 303 4.86 -22.81 -5.47
CA VAL A 303 5.17 -21.56 -4.78
C VAL A 303 6.56 -21.57 -4.10
N LYS A 304 7.16 -22.75 -3.86
CA LYS A 304 8.53 -22.86 -3.37
C LYS A 304 9.55 -22.29 -4.34
N GLU A 305 9.26 -22.33 -5.65
CA GLU A 305 10.09 -21.66 -6.66
C GLU A 305 10.07 -20.13 -6.51
N VAL A 306 8.93 -19.56 -6.09
CA VAL A 306 8.85 -18.13 -5.75
C VAL A 306 9.65 -17.85 -4.48
N ILE A 307 9.44 -18.63 -3.42
CA ILE A 307 10.15 -18.47 -2.14
C ILE A 307 11.67 -18.54 -2.34
N ALA A 308 12.16 -19.48 -3.16
CA ALA A 308 13.58 -19.66 -3.43
C ALA A 308 14.27 -18.42 -4.05
N ARG A 309 13.49 -17.52 -4.70
CA ARG A 309 14.00 -16.30 -5.36
C ARG A 309 13.85 -15.03 -4.55
N ILE A 310 13.26 -15.12 -3.36
CA ILE A 310 13.07 -13.95 -2.49
C ILE A 310 13.75 -14.07 -1.13
N VAL A 311 14.09 -15.30 -0.68
CA VAL A 311 14.69 -15.51 0.65
C VAL A 311 16.21 -15.64 0.59
N ASP A 312 16.88 -15.28 1.68
CA ASP A 312 18.32 -15.32 1.83
C ASP A 312 18.86 -16.72 1.57
N ASP A 313 19.91 -16.82 0.71
CA ASP A 313 20.58 -18.07 0.30
C ASP A 313 19.60 -19.18 -0.15
N SER A 314 18.39 -18.80 -0.57
CA SER A 314 17.27 -19.71 -0.89
C SER A 314 16.98 -20.72 0.24
N GLN A 315 17.28 -20.34 1.49
CA GLN A 315 17.09 -21.18 2.67
C GLN A 315 15.66 -21.05 3.21
N PHE A 316 15.01 -22.21 3.35
CA PHE A 316 13.65 -22.29 3.86
C PHE A 316 13.51 -23.49 4.80
N ASP A 317 12.89 -23.28 5.95
CA ASP A 317 12.58 -24.33 6.93
C ASP A 317 11.08 -24.59 6.93
N GLU A 318 10.65 -25.56 6.10
CA GLU A 318 9.24 -25.84 5.87
C GLU A 318 8.58 -26.51 7.07
N PHE A 319 7.54 -25.88 7.57
CA PHE A 319 6.71 -26.37 8.68
C PHE A 319 5.63 -27.34 8.18
N LYS A 320 5.56 -28.54 8.76
CA LYS A 320 4.57 -29.57 8.39
C LYS A 320 4.51 -29.85 6.88
N ALA A 321 5.65 -30.11 6.25
CA ALA A 321 5.78 -30.31 4.80
C ALA A 321 4.85 -31.42 4.25
N LEU A 322 4.55 -32.44 5.05
CA LEU A 322 3.70 -33.59 4.65
C LEU A 322 2.22 -33.45 5.06
N PHE A 323 1.82 -32.30 5.55
CA PHE A 323 0.43 -32.06 6.00
C PHE A 323 -0.08 -30.75 5.41
N GLY A 324 -1.27 -30.76 4.80
CA GLY A 324 -1.86 -29.58 4.19
C GLY A 324 -0.98 -28.97 3.09
N GLU A 325 -0.54 -29.78 2.13
CA GLU A 325 0.47 -29.44 1.13
C GLU A 325 0.09 -28.29 0.19
N THR A 326 -1.22 -27.96 0.11
CA THR A 326 -1.73 -26.82 -0.69
C THR A 326 -1.50 -25.46 -0.02
N LEU A 327 -0.95 -25.46 1.21
CA LEU A 327 -0.43 -24.27 1.88
C LEU A 327 1.00 -24.55 2.36
N VAL A 328 1.96 -23.80 1.85
CA VAL A 328 3.35 -23.85 2.26
C VAL A 328 3.57 -22.85 3.39
N CYS A 329 4.04 -23.32 4.54
CA CYS A 329 4.40 -22.50 5.69
C CYS A 329 5.84 -22.79 6.11
N GLY A 330 6.60 -21.78 6.48
CA GLY A 330 7.96 -22.01 6.96
C GLY A 330 8.72 -20.75 7.34
N PHE A 331 9.89 -20.93 7.95
CA PHE A 331 10.77 -19.86 8.39
C PHE A 331 11.86 -19.58 7.37
N ALA A 332 12.16 -18.30 7.18
CA ALA A 332 13.21 -17.82 6.28
C ALA A 332 13.85 -16.54 6.82
N HIS A 333 14.74 -15.95 6.03
CA HIS A 333 15.26 -14.61 6.24
C HIS A 333 15.13 -13.80 4.95
N ILE A 334 14.89 -12.51 5.08
CA ILE A 334 14.95 -11.54 4.00
C ILE A 334 15.83 -10.38 4.47
N HIS A 335 16.90 -10.09 3.73
CA HIS A 335 17.92 -9.12 4.11
C HIS A 335 18.43 -9.33 5.55
N GLY A 336 18.66 -10.58 5.95
CA GLY A 336 19.12 -10.99 7.27
C GLY A 336 18.05 -11.00 8.37
N MET A 337 16.86 -10.45 8.11
CA MET A 337 15.76 -10.37 9.08
C MET A 337 14.90 -11.64 9.02
N PRO A 338 14.58 -12.26 10.17
CA PRO A 338 13.75 -13.46 10.21
C PRO A 338 12.30 -13.15 9.84
N ILE A 339 11.66 -14.05 9.08
CA ILE A 339 10.28 -13.94 8.62
C ILE A 339 9.62 -15.31 8.54
N GLY A 340 8.36 -15.40 8.91
CA GLY A 340 7.49 -16.54 8.64
C GLY A 340 6.75 -16.34 7.32
N ILE A 341 6.79 -17.34 6.44
CA ILE A 341 6.11 -17.27 5.14
C ILE A 341 4.90 -18.19 5.15
N VAL A 342 3.76 -17.67 4.69
CA VAL A 342 2.51 -18.41 4.45
C VAL A 342 2.16 -18.23 2.98
N ALA A 343 2.22 -19.28 2.19
CA ALA A 343 2.12 -19.20 0.73
C ALA A 343 1.12 -20.22 0.17
N ASN A 344 0.22 -19.79 -0.71
CA ASN A 344 -0.70 -20.70 -1.38
C ASN A 344 0.02 -21.57 -2.42
N ASN A 345 -0.26 -22.87 -2.38
CA ASN A 345 0.16 -23.85 -3.38
C ASN A 345 -1.04 -24.63 -3.94
N GLY A 346 -2.20 -23.97 -3.96
CA GLY A 346 -3.47 -24.53 -4.42
C GLY A 346 -4.66 -24.07 -3.57
N ILE A 347 -5.75 -24.81 -3.65
CA ILE A 347 -7.00 -24.58 -2.92
C ILE A 347 -6.79 -24.85 -1.41
N LEU A 348 -7.42 -24.06 -0.56
CA LEU A 348 -7.39 -24.29 0.90
C LEU A 348 -8.36 -25.40 1.31
N PHE A 349 -7.80 -26.47 1.87
CA PHE A 349 -8.53 -27.54 2.54
C PHE A 349 -8.54 -27.33 4.07
N SER A 350 -9.29 -28.16 4.79
CA SER A 350 -9.36 -28.11 6.26
C SER A 350 -7.99 -28.26 6.91
N GLU A 351 -7.17 -29.20 6.45
CA GLU A 351 -5.81 -29.45 6.94
C GLU A 351 -4.88 -28.28 6.61
N SER A 352 -5.00 -27.65 5.42
CA SER A 352 -4.22 -26.46 5.06
C SER A 352 -4.57 -25.29 5.99
N ALA A 353 -5.84 -25.08 6.28
CA ALA A 353 -6.28 -24.04 7.20
C ALA A 353 -5.80 -24.28 8.64
N GLN A 354 -5.81 -25.53 9.12
CA GLN A 354 -5.27 -25.90 10.44
C GLN A 354 -3.75 -25.69 10.51
N LYS A 355 -3.00 -26.07 9.45
CA LYS A 355 -1.57 -25.81 9.34
C LYS A 355 -1.27 -24.32 9.39
N GLY A 356 -2.01 -23.51 8.60
CA GLY A 356 -1.88 -22.06 8.56
C GLY A 356 -2.14 -21.42 9.92
N ALA A 357 -3.25 -21.76 10.58
CA ALA A 357 -3.57 -21.26 11.91
C ALA A 357 -2.45 -21.54 12.92
N HIS A 358 -2.01 -22.79 13.01
CA HIS A 358 -0.94 -23.18 13.94
C HIS A 358 0.38 -22.44 13.65
N PHE A 359 0.76 -22.30 12.38
CA PHE A 359 2.00 -21.61 12.00
C PHE A 359 1.95 -20.11 12.30
N ILE A 360 0.81 -19.44 12.06
CA ILE A 360 0.60 -18.03 12.38
C ILE A 360 0.69 -17.80 13.89
N GLU A 361 0.03 -18.63 14.71
CA GLU A 361 0.15 -18.56 16.17
C GLU A 361 1.58 -18.75 16.66
N LEU A 362 2.31 -19.69 16.05
CA LEU A 362 3.72 -19.95 16.36
C LEU A 362 4.61 -18.76 16.06
N CYS A 363 4.40 -18.09 14.91
CA CYS A 363 5.10 -16.87 14.55
C CYS A 363 4.75 -15.71 15.49
N ALA A 364 3.47 -15.55 15.82
CA ALA A 364 3.00 -14.52 16.73
C ALA A 364 3.61 -14.69 18.14
N GLN A 365 3.63 -15.91 18.69
CA GLN A 365 4.25 -16.20 19.97
C GLN A 365 5.75 -15.90 19.98
N ARG A 366 6.44 -16.16 18.85
CA ARG A 366 7.88 -15.93 18.69
C ARG A 366 8.23 -14.51 18.24
N LYS A 367 7.22 -13.65 18.07
CA LYS A 367 7.37 -12.27 17.56
C LYS A 367 8.06 -12.20 16.19
N ILE A 368 7.82 -13.20 15.34
CA ILE A 368 8.36 -13.26 13.97
C ILE A 368 7.34 -12.65 13.00
N PRO A 369 7.70 -11.61 12.24
CA PRO A 369 6.86 -11.04 11.20
C PRO A 369 6.42 -12.07 10.16
N LEU A 370 5.27 -11.84 9.53
CA LEU A 370 4.65 -12.75 8.57
C LEU A 370 4.62 -12.15 7.15
N LEU A 371 4.97 -12.95 6.15
CA LEU A 371 4.78 -12.68 4.75
C LEU A 371 3.76 -13.65 4.17
N PHE A 372 2.68 -13.12 3.60
CA PHE A 372 1.66 -13.88 2.87
C PHE A 372 1.90 -13.74 1.37
N LEU A 373 2.18 -14.85 0.70
CA LEU A 373 2.24 -14.94 -0.76
C LEU A 373 0.90 -15.50 -1.26
N GLN A 374 0.06 -14.61 -1.77
CA GLN A 374 -1.34 -14.90 -2.02
C GLN A 374 -1.57 -15.30 -3.49
N ASN A 375 -1.97 -16.54 -3.72
CA ASN A 375 -2.48 -17.05 -4.97
C ASN A 375 -3.61 -18.04 -4.67
N ILE A 376 -4.79 -17.50 -4.31
CA ILE A 376 -5.90 -18.27 -3.77
C ILE A 376 -7.15 -18.16 -4.61
N THR A 377 -7.72 -19.31 -4.98
CA THR A 377 -9.02 -19.41 -5.65
C THR A 377 -10.18 -19.56 -4.68
N GLY A 378 -9.91 -19.91 -3.42
CA GLY A 378 -10.91 -20.07 -2.35
C GLY A 378 -10.63 -21.26 -1.44
N PHE A 379 -11.49 -21.44 -0.45
CA PHE A 379 -11.59 -22.67 0.30
C PHE A 379 -12.31 -23.73 -0.53
N MET A 380 -11.99 -25.01 -0.30
CA MET A 380 -12.67 -26.11 -1.00
C MET A 380 -14.15 -26.14 -0.61
N VAL A 381 -15.01 -26.42 -1.59
CA VAL A 381 -16.47 -26.46 -1.45
C VAL A 381 -17.00 -27.85 -1.74
N GLY A 382 -18.18 -28.15 -1.21
CA GLY A 382 -18.89 -29.39 -1.46
C GLY A 382 -19.34 -30.09 -0.19
N GLN A 383 -20.38 -30.95 -0.29
CA GLN A 383 -21.04 -31.61 0.85
C GLN A 383 -20.05 -32.31 1.79
N LYS A 384 -19.06 -33.02 1.23
CA LYS A 384 -18.03 -33.70 2.01
C LYS A 384 -17.25 -32.72 2.90
N TYR A 385 -16.75 -31.64 2.32
CA TYR A 385 -15.90 -30.67 3.01
C TYR A 385 -16.66 -29.86 4.04
N GLU A 386 -17.93 -29.52 3.76
CA GLU A 386 -18.82 -28.90 4.74
C GLU A 386 -19.07 -29.82 5.94
N ALA A 387 -19.34 -31.11 5.69
CA ALA A 387 -19.52 -32.11 6.73
C ALA A 387 -18.25 -32.35 7.58
N GLU A 388 -17.06 -32.25 6.95
CA GLU A 388 -15.76 -32.33 7.62
C GLU A 388 -15.38 -31.04 8.36
N GLY A 389 -16.19 -29.98 8.26
CA GLY A 389 -16.04 -28.72 9.00
C GLY A 389 -15.11 -27.71 8.38
N ILE A 390 -15.05 -27.60 7.06
CA ILE A 390 -14.22 -26.60 6.36
C ILE A 390 -14.47 -25.16 6.84
N ALA A 391 -15.74 -24.80 7.12
CA ALA A 391 -16.09 -23.49 7.66
C ALA A 391 -15.43 -23.25 9.03
N LYS A 392 -15.43 -24.25 9.91
CA LYS A 392 -14.81 -24.19 11.23
C LYS A 392 -13.28 -24.08 11.14
N HIS A 393 -12.66 -24.88 10.28
CA HIS A 393 -11.20 -24.88 10.12
C HIS A 393 -10.70 -23.63 9.37
N GLY A 394 -11.45 -23.17 8.37
CA GLY A 394 -11.19 -21.89 7.72
C GLY A 394 -11.28 -20.71 8.68
N ALA A 395 -12.31 -20.70 9.55
CA ALA A 395 -12.46 -19.67 10.57
C ALA A 395 -11.30 -19.65 11.57
N LYS A 396 -10.68 -20.79 11.91
CA LYS A 396 -9.47 -20.81 12.76
C LYS A 396 -8.31 -20.04 12.11
N MET A 397 -8.05 -20.27 10.83
CA MET A 397 -7.00 -19.56 10.10
C MET A 397 -7.29 -18.06 10.01
N VAL A 398 -8.53 -17.70 9.67
CA VAL A 398 -8.98 -16.30 9.61
C VAL A 398 -8.84 -15.61 10.97
N THR A 399 -9.20 -16.29 12.07
CA THR A 399 -9.03 -15.78 13.44
C THR A 399 -7.54 -15.61 13.79
N ALA A 400 -6.70 -16.57 13.43
CA ALA A 400 -5.27 -16.48 13.67
C ALA A 400 -4.65 -15.27 12.94
N VAL A 401 -5.00 -15.05 11.68
CA VAL A 401 -4.58 -13.87 10.91
C VAL A 401 -5.03 -12.57 11.56
N ALA A 402 -6.30 -12.51 11.98
CA ALA A 402 -6.90 -11.32 12.58
C ALA A 402 -6.26 -10.93 13.93
N CYS A 403 -5.89 -11.93 14.74
CA CYS A 403 -5.38 -11.74 16.10
C CYS A 403 -3.85 -11.73 16.21
N ALA A 404 -3.13 -12.01 15.13
CA ALA A 404 -1.68 -11.91 15.13
C ALA A 404 -1.23 -10.45 15.04
N ASP A 405 -0.61 -9.93 16.09
CA ASP A 405 -0.15 -8.54 16.21
C ASP A 405 1.30 -8.33 15.72
N VAL A 406 1.96 -9.36 15.19
CA VAL A 406 3.24 -9.22 14.50
C VAL A 406 3.05 -8.46 13.17
N PRO A 407 4.06 -7.74 12.66
CA PRO A 407 4.00 -7.15 11.33
C PRO A 407 3.60 -8.18 10.28
N LYS A 408 2.60 -7.86 9.47
CA LYS A 408 2.07 -8.72 8.40
C LYS A 408 2.24 -8.02 7.07
N PHE A 409 2.82 -8.71 6.10
CA PHE A 409 2.97 -8.23 4.73
C PHE A 409 2.27 -9.19 3.79
N THR A 410 1.60 -8.65 2.77
CA THR A 410 0.92 -9.46 1.76
C THR A 410 1.35 -9.07 0.37
N VAL A 411 1.71 -10.05 -0.44
CA VAL A 411 1.95 -9.89 -1.87
C VAL A 411 0.98 -10.81 -2.62
N VAL A 412 0.09 -10.23 -3.40
CA VAL A 412 -0.80 -10.98 -4.28
C VAL A 412 -0.02 -11.30 -5.55
N ILE A 413 0.42 -12.56 -5.67
CA ILE A 413 1.25 -13.04 -6.77
C ILE A 413 0.44 -13.66 -7.92
N GLY A 414 -0.89 -13.76 -7.74
CA GLY A 414 -1.81 -14.34 -8.70
C GLY A 414 -3.26 -14.01 -8.35
N GLY A 415 -4.10 -15.01 -8.15
CA GLY A 415 -5.50 -14.83 -7.78
C GLY A 415 -5.68 -14.50 -6.29
N SER A 416 -6.71 -13.69 -5.98
CA SER A 416 -7.17 -13.41 -4.62
C SER A 416 -8.70 -13.39 -4.61
N TYR A 417 -9.31 -14.54 -4.30
CA TYR A 417 -10.75 -14.71 -4.45
C TYR A 417 -11.44 -15.12 -3.15
N GLY A 418 -12.62 -14.51 -2.91
CA GLY A 418 -13.53 -14.87 -1.84
C GLY A 418 -12.92 -14.86 -0.44
N ALA A 419 -13.41 -15.74 0.44
CA ALA A 419 -12.95 -15.86 1.82
C ALA A 419 -11.49 -16.33 1.96
N GLY A 420 -10.89 -16.88 0.90
CA GLY A 420 -9.47 -17.20 0.85
C GLY A 420 -8.59 -15.95 1.02
N ASN A 421 -9.04 -14.80 0.49
CA ASN A 421 -8.40 -13.50 0.73
C ASN A 421 -8.26 -13.18 2.23
N TYR A 422 -9.26 -13.51 3.03
CA TYR A 422 -9.26 -13.27 4.49
C TYR A 422 -8.25 -14.15 5.22
N GLY A 423 -8.21 -15.44 4.90
CA GLY A 423 -7.24 -16.37 5.47
C GLY A 423 -5.79 -16.09 5.07
N MET A 424 -5.59 -15.37 3.98
CA MET A 424 -4.29 -14.98 3.47
C MET A 424 -3.94 -13.50 3.70
N CYS A 425 -4.53 -12.89 4.73
CA CYS A 425 -4.25 -11.51 5.15
C CYS A 425 -4.48 -10.47 4.04
N GLY A 426 -5.68 -10.49 3.43
CA GLY A 426 -6.10 -9.42 2.53
C GLY A 426 -6.28 -8.07 3.24
N ARG A 427 -6.61 -7.02 2.49
CA ARG A 427 -6.65 -5.63 2.98
C ARG A 427 -7.47 -5.45 4.26
N ALA A 428 -8.62 -6.13 4.37
CA ALA A 428 -9.51 -6.06 5.54
C ALA A 428 -8.94 -6.71 6.81
N TYR A 429 -7.86 -7.49 6.69
CA TYR A 429 -7.16 -8.15 7.80
C TYR A 429 -5.90 -7.41 8.24
N ASP A 430 -5.85 -6.15 7.87
CA ASP A 430 -4.93 -5.19 8.43
C ASP A 430 -3.43 -5.51 8.26
N PRO A 431 -2.98 -5.88 7.03
CA PRO A 431 -1.55 -6.00 6.78
C PRO A 431 -0.86 -4.67 7.01
N THR A 432 0.37 -4.71 7.52
CA THR A 432 1.22 -3.52 7.66
C THR A 432 1.40 -2.83 6.31
N MET A 433 1.73 -3.62 5.27
CA MET A 433 1.71 -3.20 3.87
C MET A 433 1.29 -4.38 2.98
N MET A 434 0.70 -4.06 1.83
CA MET A 434 0.19 -5.03 0.86
C MET A 434 0.45 -4.56 -0.57
N TRP A 435 0.88 -5.47 -1.43
CA TRP A 435 1.12 -5.20 -2.85
C TRP A 435 0.51 -6.25 -3.75
N MET A 436 0.37 -5.89 -5.01
CA MET A 436 -0.03 -6.80 -6.08
C MET A 436 1.06 -6.88 -7.15
N TRP A 437 1.23 -8.05 -7.76
CA TRP A 437 1.96 -8.18 -9.01
C TRP A 437 1.08 -7.75 -10.19
N PRO A 438 1.64 -7.35 -11.34
CA PRO A 438 0.83 -6.83 -12.45
C PRO A 438 -0.14 -7.87 -13.07
N ASN A 439 0.14 -9.16 -12.93
CA ASN A 439 -0.76 -10.27 -13.34
C ASN A 439 -1.88 -10.55 -12.32
N ALA A 440 -1.82 -9.97 -11.13
CA ALA A 440 -2.74 -10.32 -10.04
C ALA A 440 -4.20 -9.89 -10.31
N ARG A 441 -5.12 -10.65 -9.71
CA ARG A 441 -6.57 -10.38 -9.77
C ARG A 441 -7.18 -10.52 -8.39
N ILE A 442 -8.12 -9.62 -8.07
CA ILE A 442 -8.84 -9.61 -6.78
C ILE A 442 -10.33 -9.42 -7.00
N SER A 443 -11.15 -10.34 -6.50
CA SER A 443 -12.62 -10.22 -6.48
C SER A 443 -13.28 -11.25 -5.57
N VAL A 444 -14.59 -11.21 -5.45
CA VAL A 444 -15.36 -12.22 -4.69
C VAL A 444 -15.19 -13.61 -5.29
N MET A 445 -15.15 -13.71 -6.63
CA MET A 445 -14.95 -14.96 -7.39
C MET A 445 -14.49 -14.62 -8.81
N GLY A 446 -14.04 -15.60 -9.58
CA GLY A 446 -13.70 -15.41 -10.99
C GLY A 446 -14.89 -14.94 -11.82
N GLY A 447 -14.68 -14.08 -12.81
CA GLY A 447 -15.74 -13.46 -13.61
C GLY A 447 -16.63 -14.48 -14.35
N GLU A 448 -16.05 -15.51 -14.93
CA GLU A 448 -16.79 -16.61 -15.57
C GLU A 448 -17.69 -17.35 -14.57
N GLN A 449 -17.17 -17.60 -13.37
CA GLN A 449 -17.93 -18.24 -12.29
C GLN A 449 -19.07 -17.36 -11.80
N ALA A 450 -18.83 -16.05 -11.61
CA ALA A 450 -19.85 -15.09 -11.20
C ALA A 450 -20.99 -15.02 -12.23
N ALA A 451 -20.65 -14.89 -13.51
CA ALA A 451 -21.60 -14.87 -14.60
C ALA A 451 -22.44 -16.17 -14.66
N GLY A 452 -21.78 -17.33 -14.46
CA GLY A 452 -22.44 -18.64 -14.40
C GLY A 452 -23.44 -18.76 -13.24
N VAL A 453 -23.05 -18.34 -12.04
CA VAL A 453 -23.93 -18.36 -10.85
C VAL A 453 -25.15 -17.45 -11.05
N MET A 454 -24.94 -16.22 -11.52
CA MET A 454 -26.04 -15.27 -11.79
C MET A 454 -26.97 -15.76 -12.90
N ALA A 455 -26.42 -16.40 -13.93
CA ALA A 455 -27.21 -17.03 -14.99
C ALA A 455 -28.06 -18.19 -14.46
N GLN A 456 -27.49 -19.04 -13.59
CA GLN A 456 -28.25 -20.14 -12.98
C GLN A 456 -29.43 -19.63 -12.17
N VAL A 457 -29.20 -18.62 -11.29
CA VAL A 457 -30.27 -18.00 -10.50
C VAL A 457 -31.38 -17.43 -11.41
N THR A 458 -31.00 -16.75 -12.49
CA THR A 458 -31.94 -16.17 -13.45
C THR A 458 -32.70 -17.26 -14.18
N ARG A 459 -32.05 -18.34 -14.59
CA ARG A 459 -32.67 -19.49 -15.22
C ARG A 459 -33.71 -20.13 -14.31
N ASP A 460 -33.39 -20.34 -13.03
CA ASP A 460 -34.32 -20.91 -12.04
C ASP A 460 -35.57 -20.02 -11.86
N ILE A 461 -35.39 -18.70 -11.87
CA ILE A 461 -36.51 -17.73 -11.79
C ILE A 461 -37.40 -17.83 -13.05
N LYS A 462 -36.80 -17.82 -14.24
CA LYS A 462 -37.53 -17.94 -15.51
C LYS A 462 -38.29 -19.25 -15.60
N THR A 463 -37.64 -20.37 -15.25
CA THR A 463 -38.27 -21.68 -15.23
C THR A 463 -39.51 -21.73 -14.32
N ARG A 464 -39.42 -21.12 -13.12
CA ARG A 464 -40.58 -21.02 -12.21
C ARG A 464 -41.74 -20.20 -12.77
N LYS A 465 -41.44 -19.23 -13.66
CA LYS A 465 -42.44 -18.39 -14.36
C LYS A 465 -42.95 -19.03 -15.64
N GLY A 466 -42.43 -20.19 -16.07
CA GLY A 466 -42.77 -20.83 -17.33
C GLY A 466 -42.19 -20.12 -18.57
N GLU A 467 -41.16 -19.30 -18.38
CA GLU A 467 -40.45 -18.57 -19.44
C GLU A 467 -39.30 -19.43 -20.00
N ASN A 468 -39.18 -19.45 -21.33
CA ASN A 468 -38.01 -20.02 -21.98
C ASN A 468 -36.85 -19.02 -21.98
N TRP A 469 -35.63 -19.52 -21.85
CA TRP A 469 -34.39 -18.74 -21.95
C TRP A 469 -33.41 -19.47 -22.89
N SER A 470 -33.18 -18.87 -24.04
CA SER A 470 -32.29 -19.46 -25.04
C SER A 470 -30.83 -19.36 -24.61
N THR A 471 -29.97 -20.22 -25.17
CA THR A 471 -28.52 -20.17 -24.92
C THR A 471 -27.93 -18.83 -25.35
N GLU A 472 -28.43 -18.23 -26.43
CA GLU A 472 -27.95 -16.94 -26.94
C GLU A 472 -28.32 -15.79 -25.98
N GLU A 473 -29.55 -15.79 -25.44
CA GLU A 473 -29.97 -14.83 -24.43
C GLU A 473 -29.15 -14.98 -23.14
N GLU A 474 -28.83 -16.22 -22.73
CA GLU A 474 -28.00 -16.49 -21.58
C GLU A 474 -26.56 -15.98 -21.77
N GLU A 475 -25.94 -16.24 -22.90
CA GLU A 475 -24.59 -15.74 -23.20
C GLU A 475 -24.57 -14.20 -23.30
N THR A 476 -25.63 -13.58 -23.84
CA THR A 476 -25.79 -12.13 -23.85
C THR A 476 -25.91 -11.55 -22.43
N PHE A 477 -26.56 -12.26 -21.53
CA PHE A 477 -26.66 -11.90 -20.11
C PHE A 477 -25.32 -12.04 -19.37
N LYS A 478 -24.57 -13.13 -19.62
CA LYS A 478 -23.30 -13.42 -18.94
C LYS A 478 -22.18 -12.45 -19.31
N ARG A 479 -22.11 -12.06 -20.59
CA ARG A 479 -20.99 -11.26 -21.11
C ARG A 479 -20.71 -9.96 -20.33
N PRO A 480 -21.68 -9.06 -20.10
CA PRO A 480 -21.41 -7.81 -19.35
C PRO A 480 -20.95 -8.07 -17.92
N ILE A 481 -21.43 -9.16 -17.28
CA ILE A 481 -21.01 -9.54 -15.93
C ILE A 481 -19.55 -9.97 -15.94
N ALA A 482 -19.17 -10.85 -16.85
CA ALA A 482 -17.80 -11.32 -16.99
C ALA A 482 -16.82 -10.15 -17.28
N GLU A 483 -17.19 -9.23 -18.18
CA GLU A 483 -16.42 -8.04 -18.53
C GLU A 483 -16.26 -7.10 -17.33
N GLN A 484 -17.33 -6.87 -16.55
CA GLN A 484 -17.27 -6.08 -15.32
C GLN A 484 -16.29 -6.67 -14.31
N TYR A 485 -16.38 -7.97 -14.05
CA TYR A 485 -15.48 -8.66 -13.12
C TYR A 485 -14.03 -8.63 -13.61
N GLN A 486 -13.79 -8.83 -14.90
CA GLN A 486 -12.46 -8.75 -15.47
C GLN A 486 -11.84 -7.37 -15.30
N THR A 487 -12.60 -6.31 -15.53
CA THR A 487 -12.15 -4.93 -15.33
C THR A 487 -11.89 -4.63 -13.86
N GLN A 488 -12.86 -4.94 -12.99
CA GLN A 488 -12.80 -4.57 -11.57
C GLN A 488 -11.84 -5.42 -10.75
N SER A 489 -11.46 -6.61 -11.21
CA SER A 489 -10.49 -7.46 -10.54
C SER A 489 -9.04 -7.11 -10.85
N HIS A 490 -8.79 -6.25 -11.83
CA HIS A 490 -7.45 -5.93 -12.32
C HIS A 490 -6.61 -5.20 -11.28
N ALA A 491 -5.30 -5.47 -11.23
CA ALA A 491 -4.38 -4.85 -10.29
C ALA A 491 -4.42 -3.32 -10.35
N TYR A 492 -4.45 -2.71 -11.54
CA TYR A 492 -4.56 -1.26 -11.69
C TYR A 492 -5.87 -0.70 -11.13
N TYR A 493 -6.99 -1.41 -11.33
CA TYR A 493 -8.29 -1.00 -10.79
C TYR A 493 -8.27 -0.99 -9.26
N ALA A 494 -7.70 -2.03 -8.66
CA ALA A 494 -7.55 -2.19 -7.22
C ALA A 494 -6.63 -1.13 -6.62
N SER A 495 -5.43 -0.98 -7.19
CA SER A 495 -4.40 -0.07 -6.69
C SER A 495 -4.79 1.40 -6.87
N ALA A 496 -5.49 1.74 -7.97
CA ALA A 496 -6.05 3.06 -8.17
C ALA A 496 -7.05 3.48 -7.07
N ARG A 497 -7.68 2.51 -6.40
CA ARG A 497 -8.64 2.69 -5.30
C ARG A 497 -8.05 2.44 -3.92
N LEU A 498 -6.71 2.22 -3.84
CA LEU A 498 -6.00 1.94 -2.60
C LEU A 498 -6.52 0.68 -1.88
N TRP A 499 -6.82 -0.38 -2.65
CA TRP A 499 -7.10 -1.70 -2.08
C TRP A 499 -5.81 -2.43 -1.70
N ASP A 500 -4.69 -1.93 -2.18
CA ASP A 500 -3.31 -2.30 -1.84
C ASP A 500 -2.46 -1.02 -1.67
N ASP A 501 -1.18 -1.19 -1.45
CA ASP A 501 -0.22 -0.09 -1.29
C ASP A 501 0.63 0.12 -2.56
N GLY A 502 0.39 -0.65 -3.62
CA GLY A 502 1.01 -0.48 -4.94
C GLY A 502 1.13 -1.77 -5.75
N ILE A 503 1.40 -1.58 -7.04
CA ILE A 503 1.76 -2.68 -7.94
C ILE A 503 3.28 -2.72 -8.03
N ILE A 504 3.86 -3.91 -7.82
CA ILE A 504 5.31 -4.09 -7.82
C ILE A 504 5.74 -5.06 -8.92
N ASP A 505 6.91 -4.82 -9.49
CA ASP A 505 7.61 -5.78 -10.31
C ASP A 505 7.91 -7.04 -9.50
N PRO A 506 7.53 -8.25 -9.96
CA PRO A 506 7.84 -9.51 -9.29
C PRO A 506 9.29 -9.63 -8.86
N ALA A 507 10.24 -9.18 -9.71
CA ALA A 507 11.66 -9.22 -9.42
C ALA A 507 12.10 -8.29 -8.29
N LYS A 508 11.28 -7.32 -7.89
CA LYS A 508 11.54 -6.38 -6.77
C LYS A 508 10.91 -6.81 -5.44
N THR A 509 10.22 -7.93 -5.40
CA THR A 509 9.47 -8.38 -4.22
C THR A 509 10.37 -8.47 -2.97
N ARG A 510 11.58 -9.01 -3.08
CA ARG A 510 12.53 -9.12 -2.00
C ARG A 510 12.88 -7.76 -1.40
N ASP A 511 13.24 -6.79 -2.25
CA ASP A 511 13.66 -5.45 -1.82
C ASP A 511 12.51 -4.70 -1.17
N VAL A 512 11.33 -4.73 -1.79
CA VAL A 512 10.11 -4.08 -1.28
C VAL A 512 9.72 -4.62 0.10
N VAL A 513 9.68 -5.94 0.25
CA VAL A 513 9.38 -6.59 1.54
C VAL A 513 10.48 -6.30 2.56
N GLY A 514 11.74 -6.27 2.16
CA GLY A 514 12.88 -5.97 3.03
C GLY A 514 12.82 -4.56 3.61
N ILE A 515 12.54 -3.55 2.78
CA ILE A 515 12.38 -2.16 3.24
C ILE A 515 11.17 -2.03 4.17
N ALA A 516 10.04 -2.64 3.80
CA ALA A 516 8.83 -2.60 4.62
C ALA A 516 9.02 -3.30 5.97
N LEU A 517 9.73 -4.43 5.98
CA LEU A 517 10.06 -5.15 7.21
C LEU A 517 10.99 -4.32 8.11
N SER A 518 12.00 -3.68 7.51
CA SER A 518 12.86 -2.74 8.24
C SER A 518 12.04 -1.62 8.88
N ALA A 519 11.18 -0.96 8.10
CA ALA A 519 10.30 0.11 8.58
C ALA A 519 9.39 -0.36 9.75
N ALA A 520 8.79 -1.54 9.63
CA ALA A 520 7.92 -2.08 10.67
C ALA A 520 8.63 -2.39 11.99
N LEU A 521 9.94 -2.66 11.95
CA LEU A 521 10.75 -2.94 13.13
C LEU A 521 11.12 -1.68 13.93
N ASN A 522 10.73 -0.48 13.53
CA ASN A 522 10.82 0.71 14.39
C ASN A 522 9.78 0.66 15.54
N ALA A 523 8.65 -0.01 15.33
CA ALA A 523 7.69 -0.24 16.40
C ALA A 523 8.03 -1.50 17.21
N PRO A 524 7.82 -1.51 18.53
CA PRO A 524 7.93 -2.72 19.32
C PRO A 524 6.86 -3.74 18.90
N ILE A 525 7.24 -5.01 18.73
CA ILE A 525 6.30 -6.08 18.41
C ILE A 525 5.53 -6.46 19.68
N PRO A 526 4.20 -6.23 19.74
CA PRO A 526 3.40 -6.52 20.92
C PRO A 526 3.18 -8.01 21.13
N ASP A 527 2.64 -8.38 22.27
CA ASP A 527 2.22 -9.74 22.55
C ASP A 527 0.84 -9.98 21.95
N SER A 528 0.72 -10.95 21.07
CA SER A 528 -0.56 -11.33 20.46
C SER A 528 -1.46 -12.08 21.44
N LYS A 529 -2.76 -11.79 21.37
CA LYS A 529 -3.80 -12.46 22.14
C LYS A 529 -4.83 -13.04 21.19
N PHE A 530 -4.99 -14.35 21.25
CA PHE A 530 -5.97 -15.04 20.43
C PHE A 530 -7.29 -15.21 21.19
N GLY A 531 -8.39 -15.06 20.44
CA GLY A 531 -9.72 -15.37 20.94
C GLY A 531 -9.99 -16.88 21.02
N ILE A 532 -11.26 -17.25 21.20
CA ILE A 532 -11.67 -18.65 21.26
C ILE A 532 -11.74 -19.23 19.84
N PHE A 533 -10.99 -20.29 19.59
CA PHE A 533 -11.11 -21.09 18.39
C PHE A 533 -12.23 -22.14 18.56
N ARG A 534 -13.12 -22.24 17.59
CA ARG A 534 -14.13 -23.30 17.58
C ARG A 534 -13.46 -24.63 17.23
N MET A 535 -13.65 -25.67 18.09
CA MET A 535 -13.06 -26.98 17.91
C MET A 535 -13.95 -27.93 17.10
#